data_fcf28701f71be2f4ab2a64bda347667e
#
_entry.id   fcf28701f71be2f4ab2a64bda347667e
#
_cell.length_a   1.000
_cell.length_b   1.000
_cell.length_c   1.000
_cell.angle_alpha   90.00
_cell.angle_beta   90.00
_cell.angle_gamma   90.00
#
_symmetry.space_group_name_H-M   'P 1'
#
loop_
_entity.id
_entity.type
_entity.pdbx_description
1 polymer ?
#
loop_
_entity_poly.entity_id
_entity_poly.type
_entity_poly.pdbx_seq_one_letter_code
_entity_poly.pdbx_strand_id
1 'polypeptide(L)'
;LGGGDASSTVISPAIFDRFVAPFDSPLVAAAHDAGQRIVYHTCGGMKPLLERIAAMGVDAMETFTPKDMGGDTRLAEAKARIGGRVCMIGGFDQFHYFTGCTPGETRRAVREAFEAAGAGGGFILAPSDHFFEADDALLDAFASEARACLY
;
A
#
# COMPACT_ATOMS: atom_id res chain seq x y z
N LEU A 1 6.38 -3.68 10.58
CA LEU A 1 7.73 -3.11 10.51
C LEU A 1 7.71 -1.85 9.66
N GLY A 2 8.75 -1.01 9.77
CA GLY A 2 8.82 0.26 9.06
C GLY A 2 8.18 1.41 9.82
N GLY A 3 7.83 2.46 9.11
CA GLY A 3 7.17 3.65 9.66
C GLY A 3 7.08 4.77 8.63
N GLY A 4 6.22 5.76 8.89
CA GLY A 4 6.03 6.91 8.00
C GLY A 4 7.33 7.69 7.71
N ASP A 5 8.25 7.74 8.67
CA ASP A 5 9.53 8.41 8.51
C ASP A 5 10.50 7.71 7.54
N ALA A 6 10.26 6.42 7.24
CA ALA A 6 11.04 5.65 6.27
C ALA A 6 10.52 5.81 4.82
N SER A 7 9.87 6.91 4.51
CA SER A 7 9.32 7.22 3.18
C SER A 7 10.22 8.16 2.39
N SER A 8 10.13 8.12 1.05
CA SER A 8 10.85 9.05 0.19
C SER A 8 10.35 10.50 0.26
N THR A 9 9.23 10.74 0.95
CA THR A 9 8.79 12.09 1.32
C THR A 9 9.72 12.72 2.36
N VAL A 10 10.29 11.91 3.26
CA VAL A 10 11.08 12.36 4.41
C VAL A 10 12.57 12.12 4.20
N ILE A 11 12.97 10.96 3.66
CA ILE A 11 14.37 10.56 3.50
C ILE A 11 14.71 10.19 2.06
N SER A 12 15.96 10.39 1.68
CA SER A 12 16.45 9.94 0.38
C SER A 12 16.68 8.41 0.37
N PRO A 13 16.69 7.77 -0.82
CA PRO A 13 17.06 6.37 -0.93
C PRO A 13 18.44 6.03 -0.33
N ALA A 14 19.40 6.94 -0.41
CA ALA A 14 20.71 6.75 0.19
C ALA A 14 20.67 6.73 1.72
N ILE A 15 19.80 7.55 2.34
CA ILE A 15 19.56 7.52 3.78
C ILE A 15 18.86 6.22 4.16
N PHE A 16 17.87 5.78 3.39
CA PHE A 16 17.19 4.51 3.59
C PHE A 16 18.19 3.34 3.57
N ASP A 17 19.04 3.27 2.54
CA ASP A 17 20.04 2.21 2.38
C ASP A 17 21.06 2.20 3.53
N ARG A 18 21.37 3.35 4.10
CA ARG A 18 22.39 3.48 5.15
C ARG A 18 21.84 3.30 6.56
N PHE A 19 20.64 3.79 6.84
CA PHE A 19 20.13 3.94 8.21
C PHE A 19 18.82 3.19 8.48
N VAL A 20 18.16 2.62 7.47
CA VAL A 20 16.93 1.86 7.65
C VAL A 20 17.12 0.40 7.26
N ALA A 21 17.43 0.12 6.00
CA ALA A 21 17.52 -1.25 5.51
C ALA A 21 18.47 -2.18 6.31
N PRO A 22 19.66 -1.73 6.79
CA PRO A 22 20.55 -2.59 7.56
C PRO A 22 20.01 -2.99 8.94
N PHE A 23 19.05 -2.23 9.47
CA PHE A 23 18.44 -2.50 10.77
C PHE A 23 17.11 -3.25 10.62
N ASP A 24 16.34 -2.96 9.59
CA ASP A 24 15.05 -3.60 9.34
C ASP A 24 15.22 -5.02 8.74
N SER A 25 16.22 -5.24 7.87
CA SER A 25 16.42 -6.56 7.25
C SER A 25 16.64 -7.69 8.28
N PRO A 26 17.44 -7.52 9.36
CA PRO A 26 17.54 -8.54 10.41
C PRO A 26 16.22 -8.81 11.13
N LEU A 27 15.35 -7.81 11.26
CA LEU A 27 14.02 -7.99 11.89
C LEU A 27 13.08 -8.79 10.98
N VAL A 28 13.17 -8.58 9.67
CA VAL A 28 12.45 -9.41 8.68
C VAL A 28 12.91 -10.87 8.79
N ALA A 29 14.22 -11.11 8.82
CA ALA A 29 14.78 -12.46 8.98
C ALA A 29 14.31 -13.12 10.29
N ALA A 30 14.36 -12.38 11.40
CA ALA A 30 13.91 -12.89 12.70
C ALA A 30 12.41 -13.24 12.74
N ALA A 31 11.57 -12.47 12.03
CA ALA A 31 10.15 -12.81 11.88
C ALA A 31 9.96 -14.12 11.11
N HIS A 32 10.70 -14.31 10.03
CA HIS A 32 10.66 -15.55 9.23
C HIS A 32 11.19 -16.76 10.02
N ASP A 33 12.28 -16.59 10.77
CA ASP A 33 12.81 -17.65 11.66
C ASP A 33 11.79 -18.08 12.72
N ALA A 34 10.92 -17.14 13.15
CA ALA A 34 9.80 -17.42 14.05
C ALA A 34 8.54 -17.96 13.33
N GLY A 35 8.59 -18.21 12.01
CA GLY A 35 7.46 -18.68 11.21
C GLY A 35 6.39 -17.61 10.98
N GLN A 36 6.72 -16.32 11.13
CA GLN A 36 5.80 -15.21 10.96
C GLN A 36 5.98 -14.54 9.61
N ARG A 37 4.87 -14.03 9.04
CA ARG A 37 4.91 -13.10 7.91
C ARG A 37 5.05 -11.69 8.41
N ILE A 38 5.66 -10.83 7.57
CA ILE A 38 5.91 -9.45 7.94
C ILE A 38 5.41 -8.47 6.87
N VAL A 39 4.66 -7.48 7.33
CA VAL A 39 4.21 -6.35 6.51
C VAL A 39 5.12 -5.17 6.77
N TYR A 40 5.58 -4.52 5.71
CA TYR A 40 6.35 -3.28 5.80
C TYR A 40 5.44 -2.08 5.56
N HIS A 41 5.39 -1.19 6.55
CA HIS A 41 4.62 0.05 6.50
C HIS A 41 5.51 1.22 6.08
N THR A 42 5.09 2.00 5.08
CA THR A 42 5.63 3.33 4.80
C THR A 42 4.58 4.15 4.05
N CYS A 43 4.22 5.32 4.54
CA CYS A 43 3.22 6.19 3.93
C CYS A 43 3.84 7.39 3.22
N GLY A 44 3.09 8.00 2.30
CA GLY A 44 3.61 9.06 1.42
C GLY A 44 4.39 8.50 0.22
N GLY A 45 5.54 9.09 -0.08
CA GLY A 45 6.36 8.64 -1.20
C GLY A 45 7.08 7.32 -0.93
N MET A 46 6.99 6.39 -1.88
CA MET A 46 7.68 5.10 -1.80
C MET A 46 8.28 4.64 -3.14
N LYS A 47 8.00 5.36 -4.22
CA LYS A 47 8.41 4.95 -5.57
C LYS A 47 9.90 4.59 -5.71
N PRO A 48 10.88 5.37 -5.23
CA PRO A 48 12.29 5.03 -5.30
C PRO A 48 12.73 3.96 -4.29
N LEU A 49 11.85 3.54 -3.39
CA LEU A 49 12.13 2.58 -2.32
C LEU A 49 11.54 1.19 -2.59
N LEU A 50 10.67 1.02 -3.59
CA LEU A 50 9.93 -0.21 -3.84
C LEU A 50 10.84 -1.45 -3.89
N GLU A 51 11.87 -1.44 -4.73
CA GLU A 51 12.78 -2.58 -4.85
C GLU A 51 13.67 -2.76 -3.63
N ARG A 52 14.02 -1.67 -2.93
CA ARG A 52 14.82 -1.71 -1.71
C ARG A 52 14.09 -2.43 -0.59
N ILE A 53 12.82 -2.06 -0.38
CA ILE A 53 11.96 -2.70 0.62
C ILE A 53 11.70 -4.16 0.22
N ALA A 54 11.36 -4.42 -1.04
CA ALA A 54 11.16 -5.78 -1.53
C ALA A 54 12.43 -6.66 -1.40
N ALA A 55 13.64 -6.07 -1.53
CA ALA A 55 14.91 -6.77 -1.38
C ALA A 55 15.22 -7.16 0.08
N MET A 56 14.58 -6.53 1.07
CA MET A 56 14.69 -6.95 2.47
C MET A 56 13.96 -8.28 2.74
N GLY A 57 13.13 -8.76 1.79
CA GLY A 57 12.42 -10.04 1.89
C GLY A 57 11.06 -9.96 2.58
N VAL A 58 10.47 -8.79 2.72
CA VAL A 58 9.13 -8.62 3.33
C VAL A 58 8.05 -9.37 2.53
N ASP A 59 7.04 -9.91 3.22
CA ASP A 59 5.94 -10.63 2.57
C ASP A 59 4.92 -9.67 1.95
N ALA A 60 4.72 -8.53 2.58
CA ALA A 60 3.82 -7.50 2.08
C ALA A 60 4.34 -6.09 2.32
N MET A 61 3.89 -5.18 1.50
CA MET A 61 4.06 -3.73 1.67
C MET A 61 2.70 -3.06 1.72
N GLU A 62 2.57 -2.06 2.56
CA GLU A 62 1.42 -1.16 2.63
C GLU A 62 1.95 0.29 2.60
N THR A 63 1.31 1.20 2.25
CA THR A 63 0.05 1.81 2.07
C THR A 63 -0.25 2.10 0.59
N PHE A 64 0.78 2.28 -0.23
CA PHE A 64 0.71 2.72 -1.63
C PHE A 64 -0.10 4.01 -1.75
N THR A 65 0.27 5.01 -0.94
CA THR A 65 -0.43 6.29 -0.82
C THR A 65 -0.69 6.90 -2.21
N PRO A 66 -1.95 7.16 -2.57
CA PRO A 66 -2.31 7.81 -3.83
C PRO A 66 -1.67 9.18 -4.00
N LYS A 67 -1.50 9.60 -5.26
CA LYS A 67 -0.85 10.87 -5.57
C LYS A 67 -1.58 12.07 -4.94
N ASP A 68 -2.90 12.06 -4.97
CA ASP A 68 -3.73 13.15 -4.46
C ASP A 68 -3.70 13.24 -2.92
N MET A 69 -3.21 12.19 -2.26
CA MET A 69 -2.91 12.14 -0.83
C MET A 69 -1.42 12.38 -0.51
N GLY A 70 -0.62 12.82 -1.47
CA GLY A 70 0.81 13.11 -1.28
C GLY A 70 1.76 11.94 -1.55
N GLY A 71 1.26 10.82 -2.10
CA GLY A 71 2.10 9.73 -2.57
C GLY A 71 2.74 10.01 -3.92
N ASP A 72 3.63 9.12 -4.35
CA ASP A 72 4.35 9.24 -5.62
C ASP A 72 4.25 7.98 -6.49
N THR A 73 3.53 6.97 -6.03
CA THR A 73 3.50 5.63 -6.65
C THR A 73 2.11 5.33 -7.22
N ARG A 74 2.06 4.92 -8.48
CA ARG A 74 0.85 4.39 -9.09
C ARG A 74 0.75 2.88 -8.83
N LEU A 75 -0.43 2.36 -8.47
CA LEU A 75 -0.64 0.93 -8.20
C LEU A 75 -0.18 0.02 -9.34
N ALA A 76 -0.55 0.34 -10.58
CA ALA A 76 -0.13 -0.45 -11.75
C ALA A 76 1.40 -0.46 -11.95
N GLU A 77 2.07 0.67 -11.68
CA GLU A 77 3.53 0.76 -11.74
C GLU A 77 4.18 -0.10 -10.63
N ALA A 78 3.70 0.02 -9.40
CA ALA A 78 4.19 -0.80 -8.29
C ALA A 78 3.96 -2.29 -8.56
N LYS A 79 2.77 -2.65 -9.04
CA LYS A 79 2.43 -4.03 -9.40
C LYS A 79 3.39 -4.62 -10.42
N ALA A 80 3.71 -3.87 -11.48
CA ALA A 80 4.65 -4.31 -12.49
C ALA A 80 6.08 -4.50 -11.96
N ARG A 81 6.50 -3.65 -10.99
CA ARG A 81 7.87 -3.65 -10.45
C ARG A 81 8.09 -4.70 -9.36
N ILE A 82 7.15 -4.82 -8.43
CA ILE A 82 7.33 -5.65 -7.23
C ILE A 82 6.22 -6.68 -6.97
N GLY A 83 5.07 -6.59 -7.67
CA GLY A 83 3.89 -7.42 -7.40
C GLY A 83 4.07 -8.93 -7.59
N GLY A 84 5.13 -9.38 -8.25
CA GLY A 84 5.53 -10.79 -8.33
C GLY A 84 6.35 -11.29 -7.14
N ARG A 85 6.75 -10.40 -6.22
CA ARG A 85 7.61 -10.71 -5.07
C ARG A 85 6.99 -10.38 -3.73
N VAL A 86 6.13 -9.38 -3.68
CA VAL A 86 5.58 -8.81 -2.45
C VAL A 86 4.07 -8.62 -2.62
N CYS A 87 3.29 -8.99 -1.63
CA CYS A 87 1.88 -8.64 -1.58
C CYS A 87 1.73 -7.13 -1.36
N MET A 88 0.87 -6.50 -2.14
CA MET A 88 0.57 -5.07 -2.03
C MET A 88 -0.71 -4.87 -1.24
N ILE A 89 -0.71 -3.98 -0.24
CA ILE A 89 -1.87 -3.69 0.61
C ILE A 89 -2.15 -2.18 0.57
N GLY A 90 -3.40 -1.78 0.28
CA GLY A 90 -3.77 -0.36 0.29
C GLY A 90 -4.06 0.21 -1.08
N GLY A 91 -3.66 1.44 -1.31
CA GLY A 91 -3.78 2.14 -2.60
C GLY A 91 -5.15 2.75 -2.88
N PHE A 92 -6.14 2.59 -1.99
CA PHE A 92 -7.41 3.27 -2.11
C PHE A 92 -7.35 4.64 -1.41
N ASP A 93 -7.84 5.66 -2.08
CA ASP A 93 -7.89 7.04 -1.57
C ASP A 93 -9.11 7.23 -0.67
N GLN A 94 -8.95 6.98 0.62
CA GLN A 94 -10.02 7.11 1.59
C GLN A 94 -10.40 8.57 1.88
N PHE A 95 -9.49 9.53 1.66
CA PHE A 95 -9.79 10.93 1.92
C PHE A 95 -10.84 11.47 0.95
N HIS A 96 -10.72 11.15 -0.34
CA HIS A 96 -11.61 11.67 -1.35
C HIS A 96 -12.83 10.78 -1.61
N TYR A 97 -12.80 9.51 -1.17
CA TYR A 97 -13.85 8.54 -1.49
C TYR A 97 -14.59 7.97 -0.28
N PHE A 98 -14.27 8.41 0.95
CA PHE A 98 -15.09 8.11 2.14
C PHE A 98 -15.83 9.32 2.67
N THR A 99 -15.62 10.52 2.11
CA THR A 99 -16.35 11.74 2.42
C THR A 99 -16.58 12.57 1.15
N GLY A 100 -17.71 13.32 1.11
CA GLY A 100 -17.93 14.38 0.12
C GLY A 100 -18.10 13.95 -1.34
N CYS A 101 -18.25 12.65 -1.61
CA CYS A 101 -18.52 12.11 -2.95
C CYS A 101 -19.80 11.25 -2.96
N THR A 102 -20.14 10.68 -4.10
CA THR A 102 -21.28 9.78 -4.24
C THR A 102 -20.87 8.31 -4.09
N PRO A 103 -21.76 7.39 -3.67
CA PRO A 103 -21.49 5.96 -3.64
C PRO A 103 -21.04 5.38 -5.00
N GLY A 104 -21.49 5.97 -6.10
CA GLY A 104 -21.06 5.58 -7.45
C GLY A 104 -19.59 5.91 -7.73
N GLU A 105 -19.11 7.04 -7.25
CA GLU A 105 -17.70 7.45 -7.35
C GLU A 105 -16.82 6.56 -6.50
N THR A 106 -17.23 6.23 -5.28
CA THR A 106 -16.53 5.28 -4.42
C THR A 106 -16.39 3.91 -5.09
N ARG A 107 -17.49 3.35 -5.64
CA ARG A 107 -17.44 2.07 -6.36
C ARG A 107 -16.51 2.11 -7.57
N ARG A 108 -16.50 3.19 -8.34
CA ARG A 108 -15.59 3.35 -9.47
C ARG A 108 -14.15 3.35 -9.00
N ALA A 109 -13.81 4.11 -7.97
CA ALA A 109 -12.45 4.16 -7.42
C ALA A 109 -11.99 2.78 -6.89
N VAL A 110 -12.87 1.99 -6.29
CA VAL A 110 -12.60 0.60 -5.88
C VAL A 110 -12.22 -0.25 -7.08
N ARG A 111 -12.99 -0.20 -8.18
CA ARG A 111 -12.69 -0.96 -9.40
C ARG A 111 -11.39 -0.55 -10.03
N GLU A 112 -11.13 0.75 -10.17
CA GLU A 112 -9.90 1.28 -10.73
C GLU A 112 -8.67 0.81 -9.95
N ALA A 113 -8.73 0.82 -8.62
CA ALA A 113 -7.66 0.32 -7.77
C ALA A 113 -7.45 -1.20 -7.96
N PHE A 114 -8.55 -1.98 -8.01
CA PHE A 114 -8.48 -3.42 -8.23
C PHE A 114 -7.97 -3.78 -9.63
N GLU A 115 -8.45 -3.12 -10.67
CA GLU A 115 -7.99 -3.31 -12.05
C GLU A 115 -6.48 -2.99 -12.20
N ALA A 116 -6.00 -2.00 -11.45
CA ALA A 116 -4.60 -1.59 -11.50
C ALA A 116 -3.64 -2.61 -10.86
N ALA A 117 -4.07 -3.37 -9.84
CA ALA A 117 -3.16 -4.22 -9.07
C ALA A 117 -3.69 -5.63 -8.76
N GLY A 118 -4.96 -5.93 -9.00
CA GLY A 118 -5.58 -7.22 -8.66
C GLY A 118 -5.14 -8.38 -9.55
N ALA A 119 -4.84 -8.13 -10.82
CA ALA A 119 -4.52 -9.19 -11.77
C ALA A 119 -3.39 -10.10 -11.27
N GLY A 120 -3.65 -11.41 -11.27
CA GLY A 120 -2.70 -12.42 -10.81
C GLY A 120 -2.55 -12.56 -9.30
N GLY A 121 -3.42 -11.92 -8.51
CA GLY A 121 -3.38 -11.96 -7.04
C GLY A 121 -2.27 -11.11 -6.42
N GLY A 122 -1.94 -11.36 -5.15
CA GLY A 122 -0.91 -10.61 -4.43
C GLY A 122 -1.26 -9.14 -4.19
N PHE A 123 -2.55 -8.80 -4.14
CA PHE A 123 -3.06 -7.47 -3.82
C PHE A 123 -4.20 -7.58 -2.81
N ILE A 124 -4.16 -6.77 -1.76
CA ILE A 124 -5.23 -6.61 -0.78
C ILE A 124 -5.74 -5.18 -0.90
N LEU A 125 -6.92 -5.03 -1.50
CA LEU A 125 -7.59 -3.74 -1.60
C LEU A 125 -7.98 -3.24 -0.21
N ALA A 126 -7.42 -2.13 0.19
CA ALA A 126 -7.67 -1.49 1.48
C ALA A 126 -7.52 0.03 1.34
N PRO A 127 -8.06 0.83 2.27
CA PRO A 127 -7.64 2.22 2.44
C PRO A 127 -6.10 2.29 2.51
N SER A 128 -5.52 3.35 1.93
CA SER A 128 -4.06 3.49 1.92
C SER A 128 -3.49 3.84 3.30
N ASP A 129 -4.32 4.42 4.16
CA ASP A 129 -3.94 4.76 5.54
C ASP A 129 -5.19 4.84 6.42
N HIS A 130 -5.04 5.19 7.70
CA HIS A 130 -6.15 5.43 8.61
C HIS A 130 -7.01 6.64 8.16
N PHE A 131 -8.24 6.69 8.62
CA PHE A 131 -9.17 7.80 8.43
C PHE A 131 -9.97 8.03 9.71
N PHE A 132 -10.38 9.28 9.94
CA PHE A 132 -11.12 9.67 11.14
C PHE A 132 -12.58 9.98 10.85
N GLU A 133 -12.90 10.28 9.59
CA GLU A 133 -14.23 10.63 9.13
C GLU A 133 -14.59 9.78 7.90
N ALA A 134 -15.79 9.28 7.86
CA ALA A 134 -16.34 8.56 6.71
C ALA A 134 -17.87 8.55 6.78
N ASP A 135 -18.52 8.63 5.62
CA ASP A 135 -19.95 8.43 5.48
C ASP A 135 -20.26 6.93 5.40
N ASP A 136 -21.19 6.44 6.21
CA ASP A 136 -21.60 5.03 6.26
C ASP A 136 -21.99 4.49 4.87
N ALA A 137 -22.69 5.29 4.07
CA ALA A 137 -23.10 4.92 2.72
C ALA A 137 -21.92 4.73 1.76
N LEU A 138 -20.81 5.44 1.99
CA LEU A 138 -19.57 5.30 1.20
C LEU A 138 -18.76 4.10 1.66
N LEU A 139 -18.72 3.82 2.96
CA LEU A 139 -18.13 2.58 3.49
C LEU A 139 -18.87 1.35 2.97
N ASP A 140 -20.20 1.36 2.96
CA ASP A 140 -21.01 0.30 2.39
C ASP A 140 -20.78 0.14 0.88
N ALA A 141 -20.65 1.24 0.15
CA ALA A 141 -20.32 1.22 -1.27
C ALA A 141 -18.94 0.61 -1.53
N PHE A 142 -17.92 1.00 -0.75
CA PHE A 142 -16.58 0.41 -0.81
C PHE A 142 -16.64 -1.10 -0.53
N ALA A 143 -17.22 -1.51 0.58
CA ALA A 143 -17.27 -2.90 1.01
C ALA A 143 -18.05 -3.80 0.03
N SER A 144 -19.19 -3.29 -0.49
CA SER A 144 -19.99 -4.05 -1.46
C SER A 144 -19.29 -4.24 -2.79
N GLU A 145 -18.63 -3.19 -3.30
CA GLU A 145 -17.90 -3.25 -4.56
C GLU A 145 -16.62 -4.09 -4.44
N ALA A 146 -15.88 -3.95 -3.33
CA ALA A 146 -14.68 -4.74 -3.08
C ALA A 146 -14.98 -6.26 -3.06
N ARG A 147 -16.14 -6.67 -2.52
CA ARG A 147 -16.59 -8.09 -2.56
C ARG A 147 -16.92 -8.59 -3.97
N ALA A 148 -17.25 -7.70 -4.88
CA ALA A 148 -17.54 -8.03 -6.28
C ALA A 148 -16.26 -8.11 -7.14
N CYS A 149 -15.15 -7.60 -6.64
CA CYS A 149 -13.83 -7.72 -7.28
C CYS A 149 -13.24 -9.11 -7.02
N LEU A 150 -13.07 -9.91 -8.07
CA LEU A 150 -12.56 -11.28 -8.01
C LEU A 150 -11.24 -11.37 -8.77
N TYR A 151 -10.26 -12.11 -8.19
CA TYR A 151 -8.94 -12.37 -8.79
C TYR A 151 -9.02 -13.36 -9.93
#